data_dd06411a6bbbeae90712b74b30eec841
#
_entry.id   dd06411a6bbbeae90712b74b30eec841
#
_cell.length_a   1.000
_cell.length_b   1.000
_cell.length_c   1.000
_cell.angle_alpha   90.00
_cell.angle_beta   90.00
_cell.angle_gamma   90.00
#
_symmetry.space_group_name_H-M   'P 1'
#
loop_
_entity.id
_entity.type
_entity.pdbx_description
1 polymer ?
#
loop_
_entity_poly.entity_id
_entity_poly.type
_entity_poly.pdbx_seq_one_letter_code
_entity_poly.pdbx_strand_id
1 'polypeptide(L)'
;ARRCVXETVHALSEDLGKPPLEAYLAEVYFLISEVRLYRKKLKRWARPKRAGNPFYFFPARSEIRRDAFGTTLIASAWNYPLQLALAPAVSAIGAGNTVILKPSEMAPATAALMADIVANSFDAAHFTVVQGGPEVGQALLDQNFDAWFYTGSERIGRLYAEAAASHLAPVTLELGGKCPCIID
;
A
#
# COMPACT_ATOMS: atom_id res chain seq x y z
N ALA A 1 18.35 -4.43 12.15
CA ALA A 1 16.96 -4.28 12.64
C ALA A 1 16.80 -3.12 13.63
N ARG A 2 17.55 -3.07 14.75
CA ARG A 2 17.41 -2.00 15.76
C ARG A 2 17.77 -0.62 15.21
N ARG A 3 18.81 -0.53 14.38
CA ARG A 3 19.23 0.71 13.74
C ARG A 3 18.10 1.26 12.82
N CYS A 4 17.51 0.39 12.04
CA CYS A 4 16.41 0.74 11.14
C CYS A 4 15.21 1.30 11.89
N VAL A 5 14.87 0.74 13.02
CA VAL A 5 13.80 1.27 13.91
C VAL A 5 14.14 2.66 14.44
N UNK A 6 15.20 3.01 14.68
CA UNK A 6 15.52 4.13 15.13
C UNK A 6 15.47 5.13 14.21
N GLU A 7 16.06 4.85 13.09
CA GLU A 7 16.02 5.80 11.99
C GLU A 7 14.57 6.14 11.59
N THR A 8 13.71 5.14 11.57
CA THR A 8 12.28 5.33 11.23
C THR A 8 11.58 6.26 12.24
N VAL A 9 11.79 6.01 13.53
CA VAL A 9 11.20 6.86 14.58
C VAL A 9 11.72 8.30 14.46
N HIS A 10 13.00 8.47 14.12
CA HIS A 10 13.60 9.80 13.92
C HIS A 10 12.94 10.52 12.73
N ALA A 11 12.81 9.84 11.58
CA ALA A 11 12.20 10.44 10.39
C ALA A 11 10.74 10.86 10.65
N LEU A 12 9.98 10.03 11.36
CA LEU A 12 8.59 10.36 11.72
C LEU A 12 8.51 11.55 12.69
N SER A 13 9.48 11.65 13.60
CA SER A 13 9.57 12.80 14.51
C SER A 13 9.98 14.07 13.75
N GLU A 14 10.89 13.95 12.79
CA GLU A 14 11.35 15.07 11.95
C GLU A 14 10.20 15.63 11.10
N ASP A 15 9.45 14.77 10.44
CA ASP A 15 8.35 15.20 9.55
C ASP A 15 7.12 15.71 10.31
N LEU A 16 6.76 15.07 11.43
CA LEU A 16 5.45 15.26 12.05
C LEU A 16 5.49 15.59 13.55
N GLY A 17 6.68 15.65 14.15
CA GLY A 17 6.81 15.86 15.59
C GLY A 17 6.28 14.69 16.43
N LYS A 18 6.11 13.51 15.83
CA LYS A 18 5.54 12.36 16.56
C LYS A 18 6.42 11.93 17.73
N PRO A 19 5.85 11.75 18.93
CA PRO A 19 6.59 11.16 20.03
C PRO A 19 7.09 9.76 19.68
N PRO A 20 8.30 9.37 20.13
CA PRO A 20 8.87 8.07 19.77
C PRO A 20 7.97 6.86 20.05
N LEU A 21 7.22 6.88 21.14
CA LEU A 21 6.33 5.77 21.47
C LEU A 21 5.17 5.66 20.47
N GLU A 22 4.59 6.80 20.10
CA GLU A 22 3.51 6.83 19.10
C GLU A 22 4.03 6.36 17.73
N ALA A 23 5.15 6.94 17.28
CA ALA A 23 5.78 6.55 16.00
C ALA A 23 6.05 5.04 15.96
N TYR A 24 6.58 4.50 17.05
CA TYR A 24 6.88 3.07 17.13
C TYR A 24 5.60 2.21 17.11
N LEU A 25 4.64 2.50 17.99
CA LEU A 25 3.45 1.64 18.13
C LEU A 25 2.52 1.74 16.94
N ALA A 26 2.23 2.96 16.49
CA ALA A 26 1.23 3.19 15.44
C ALA A 26 1.76 2.83 14.04
N GLU A 27 3.06 2.99 13.81
CA GLU A 27 3.58 2.78 12.46
C GLU A 27 4.53 1.60 12.36
N VAL A 28 5.63 1.59 13.12
CA VAL A 28 6.66 0.55 13.00
C VAL A 28 6.14 -0.82 13.47
N TYR A 29 5.62 -0.87 14.70
CA TYR A 29 5.14 -2.13 15.28
C TYR A 29 3.95 -2.68 14.51
N PHE A 30 3.06 -1.80 14.05
CA PHE A 30 1.93 -2.16 13.21
C PHE A 30 2.41 -2.91 11.96
N LEU A 31 3.37 -2.33 11.22
CA LEU A 31 3.90 -2.95 10.00
C LEU A 31 4.59 -4.29 10.27
N ILE A 32 5.38 -4.35 11.36
CA ILE A 32 6.01 -5.62 11.76
C ILE A 32 4.94 -6.69 12.00
N SER A 33 3.83 -6.31 12.63
CA SER A 33 2.73 -7.22 12.93
C SER A 33 2.05 -7.70 11.65
N GLU A 34 1.83 -6.79 10.68
CA GLU A 34 1.26 -7.13 9.38
C GLU A 34 2.16 -8.12 8.63
N VAL A 35 3.45 -7.82 8.53
CA VAL A 35 4.40 -8.73 7.86
C VAL A 35 4.40 -10.11 8.52
N ARG A 36 4.39 -10.16 9.86
CA ARG A 36 4.31 -11.43 10.61
C ARG A 36 3.02 -12.19 10.30
N LEU A 37 1.90 -11.49 10.21
CA LEU A 37 0.61 -12.07 9.87
C LEU A 37 0.66 -12.68 8.46
N TYR A 38 1.17 -11.92 7.48
CA TYR A 38 1.30 -12.40 6.09
C TYR A 38 2.21 -13.64 6.05
N ARG A 39 3.39 -13.59 6.65
CA ARG A 39 4.30 -14.74 6.68
C ARG A 39 3.64 -16.00 7.25
N LYS A 40 2.80 -15.83 8.27
CA LYS A 40 2.10 -16.96 8.92
C LYS A 40 0.92 -17.48 8.09
N LYS A 41 0.21 -16.60 7.39
CA LYS A 41 -1.09 -16.95 6.78
C LYS A 41 -1.08 -17.04 5.25
N LEU A 42 -0.09 -16.45 4.58
CA LEU A 42 -0.09 -16.28 3.12
C LEU A 42 -0.29 -17.61 2.38
N LYS A 43 0.47 -18.65 2.75
CA LYS A 43 0.36 -19.98 2.13
C LYS A 43 -1.08 -20.53 2.19
N ARG A 44 -1.78 -20.28 3.30
CA ARG A 44 -3.18 -20.70 3.46
C ARG A 44 -4.12 -19.84 2.61
N TRP A 45 -3.87 -18.52 2.59
CA TRP A 45 -4.71 -17.59 1.82
C TRP A 45 -4.59 -17.81 0.31
N ALA A 46 -3.40 -18.11 -0.19
CA ALA A 46 -3.13 -18.33 -1.61
C ALA A 46 -3.61 -19.70 -2.11
N ARG A 47 -3.92 -20.63 -1.20
CA ARG A 47 -4.29 -21.99 -1.57
C ARG A 47 -5.60 -22.02 -2.37
N PRO A 48 -5.64 -22.73 -3.51
CA PRO A 48 -6.89 -22.92 -4.25
C PRO A 48 -7.97 -23.55 -3.39
N LYS A 49 -9.19 -23.14 -3.59
CA LYS A 49 -10.36 -23.67 -2.87
C LYS A 49 -11.28 -24.38 -3.85
N ARG A 50 -11.71 -25.60 -3.51
CA ARG A 50 -12.70 -26.31 -4.31
C ARG A 50 -14.02 -25.55 -4.29
N ALA A 51 -14.68 -25.49 -5.44
CA ALA A 51 -16.03 -24.96 -5.61
C ALA A 51 -16.96 -26.10 -6.02
N GLY A 52 -18.21 -26.03 -5.59
CA GLY A 52 -19.21 -27.02 -5.97
C GLY A 52 -19.59 -26.90 -7.44
N ASN A 53 -19.89 -28.04 -8.06
CA ASN A 53 -20.41 -28.10 -9.43
C ASN A 53 -21.85 -28.61 -9.41
N PRO A 54 -22.72 -28.04 -10.25
CA PRO A 54 -24.01 -28.69 -10.53
C PRO A 54 -23.79 -30.11 -11.10
N PHE A 55 -24.70 -30.98 -10.82
CA PHE A 55 -24.63 -32.40 -11.19
C PHE A 55 -24.38 -32.62 -12.69
N TYR A 56 -24.98 -31.78 -13.52
CA TYR A 56 -24.85 -31.91 -14.99
C TYR A 56 -23.46 -31.59 -15.54
N PHE A 57 -22.55 -31.10 -14.72
CA PHE A 57 -21.14 -30.93 -15.11
C PHE A 57 -20.26 -32.12 -14.73
N PHE A 58 -20.84 -33.17 -14.08
CA PHE A 58 -20.06 -34.35 -13.73
C PHE A 58 -19.41 -34.94 -15.00
N PRO A 59 -18.10 -35.31 -14.97
CA PRO A 59 -17.19 -35.40 -13.84
C PRO A 59 -16.24 -34.17 -13.65
N ALA A 60 -16.66 -32.99 -14.07
CA ALA A 60 -15.83 -31.77 -13.97
C ALA A 60 -15.53 -31.39 -12.51
N ARG A 61 -14.42 -30.70 -12.32
CA ARG A 61 -14.02 -30.17 -11.01
C ARG A 61 -13.78 -28.66 -11.15
N SER A 62 -14.29 -27.89 -10.21
CA SER A 62 -14.10 -26.43 -10.18
C SER A 62 -13.30 -26.02 -8.95
N GLU A 63 -12.47 -25.01 -9.13
CA GLU A 63 -11.72 -24.42 -8.04
C GLU A 63 -11.63 -22.90 -8.22
N ILE A 64 -11.52 -22.20 -7.10
CA ILE A 64 -11.28 -20.76 -7.06
C ILE A 64 -9.79 -20.57 -6.78
N ARG A 65 -9.09 -19.93 -7.70
CA ARG A 65 -7.69 -19.52 -7.54
C ARG A 65 -7.62 -18.02 -7.39
N ARG A 66 -6.61 -17.55 -6.69
CA ARG A 66 -6.29 -16.14 -6.56
C ARG A 66 -5.04 -15.86 -7.35
N ASP A 67 -5.14 -14.98 -8.31
CA ASP A 67 -3.99 -14.55 -9.11
C ASP A 67 -3.70 -13.08 -8.82
N ALA A 68 -2.46 -12.67 -9.01
CA ALA A 68 -2.06 -11.26 -8.88
C ALA A 68 -2.70 -10.44 -10.00
N PHE A 69 -2.99 -9.18 -9.73
CA PHE A 69 -3.44 -8.25 -10.76
C PHE A 69 -2.31 -7.91 -11.73
N GLY A 70 -1.10 -7.70 -11.21
CA GLY A 70 0.07 -7.28 -11.99
C GLY A 70 0.81 -6.17 -11.27
N THR A 71 0.92 -5.00 -11.89
CA THR A 71 1.58 -3.84 -11.30
C THR A 71 0.56 -2.96 -10.57
N THR A 72 0.83 -2.70 -9.29
CA THR A 72 -0.05 -1.90 -8.44
C THR A 72 0.59 -0.55 -8.14
N LEU A 73 -0.15 0.55 -8.39
CA LEU A 73 0.22 1.88 -7.89
C LEU A 73 -0.39 2.09 -6.51
N ILE A 74 0.45 2.49 -5.55
CA ILE A 74 0.03 2.85 -4.20
C ILE A 74 0.45 4.29 -3.93
N ALA A 75 -0.49 5.17 -3.61
CA ALA A 75 -0.19 6.54 -3.20
C ALA A 75 -0.76 6.78 -1.82
N SER A 76 0.07 7.33 -0.93
CA SER A 76 -0.26 7.40 0.50
C SER A 76 -0.31 8.82 1.04
N ALA A 77 -1.05 8.98 2.15
CA ALA A 77 -1.19 10.24 2.87
C ALA A 77 -0.02 10.48 3.83
N TRP A 78 0.03 11.72 4.36
CA TRP A 78 1.14 12.20 5.20
C TRP A 78 0.97 11.91 6.69
N ASN A 79 -0.24 11.69 7.16
CA ASN A 79 -0.53 11.65 8.61
C ASN A 79 -0.01 10.39 9.33
N TYR A 80 0.05 9.27 8.65
CA TYR A 80 0.72 8.04 9.07
C TYR A 80 1.54 7.54 7.88
N PRO A 81 2.60 8.29 7.51
CA PRO A 81 3.23 8.12 6.21
C PRO A 81 3.85 6.75 5.96
N LEU A 82 4.43 6.15 7.00
CA LEU A 82 5.03 4.82 6.87
C LEU A 82 3.95 3.74 6.79
N GLN A 83 2.97 3.79 7.71
CA GLN A 83 1.91 2.79 7.80
C GLN A 83 1.04 2.78 6.54
N LEU A 84 0.55 3.96 6.13
CA LEU A 84 -0.39 4.06 5.00
C LEU A 84 0.28 3.77 3.65
N ALA A 85 1.60 3.86 3.59
CA ALA A 85 2.38 3.50 2.41
C ALA A 85 2.69 1.99 2.37
N LEU A 86 3.27 1.47 3.45
CA LEU A 86 3.82 0.12 3.43
C LEU A 86 2.81 -0.98 3.75
N ALA A 87 1.71 -0.71 4.48
CA ALA A 87 0.71 -1.74 4.76
C ALA A 87 0.02 -2.24 3.48
N PRO A 88 -0.48 -1.35 2.59
CA PRO A 88 -1.00 -1.83 1.32
C PRO A 88 0.08 -2.45 0.42
N ALA A 89 1.34 -1.98 0.50
CA ALA A 89 2.44 -2.60 -0.25
C ALA A 89 2.70 -4.04 0.22
N VAL A 90 2.67 -4.30 1.55
CA VAL A 90 2.77 -5.67 2.09
C VAL A 90 1.64 -6.55 1.54
N SER A 91 0.43 -5.99 1.44
CA SER A 91 -0.72 -6.72 0.91
C SER A 91 -0.57 -7.02 -0.58
N ALA A 92 -0.15 -6.02 -1.37
CA ALA A 92 0.04 -6.15 -2.81
C ALA A 92 1.14 -7.18 -3.14
N ILE A 93 2.31 -7.06 -2.49
CA ILE A 93 3.42 -8.00 -2.66
C ILE A 93 3.01 -9.41 -2.21
N GLY A 94 2.30 -9.49 -1.08
CA GLY A 94 1.78 -10.76 -0.57
C GLY A 94 0.82 -11.45 -1.54
N ALA A 95 0.09 -10.67 -2.33
CA ALA A 95 -0.81 -11.21 -3.35
C ALA A 95 -0.08 -11.54 -4.68
N GLY A 96 1.22 -11.24 -4.78
CA GLY A 96 2.03 -11.54 -5.95
C GLY A 96 2.17 -10.40 -6.95
N ASN A 97 1.76 -9.19 -6.57
CA ASN A 97 1.87 -8.01 -7.43
C ASN A 97 3.26 -7.37 -7.33
N THR A 98 3.63 -6.63 -8.37
CA THR A 98 4.71 -5.65 -8.28
C THR A 98 4.14 -4.32 -7.80
N VAL A 99 4.96 -3.46 -7.20
CA VAL A 99 4.49 -2.25 -6.55
C VAL A 99 5.30 -1.03 -6.98
N ILE A 100 4.59 0.01 -7.38
CA ILE A 100 5.13 1.37 -7.45
C ILE A 100 4.44 2.15 -6.31
N LEU A 101 5.26 2.67 -5.40
CA LEU A 101 4.80 3.40 -4.22
C LEU A 101 5.14 4.88 -4.37
N LYS A 102 4.15 5.75 -4.29
CA LYS A 102 4.34 7.20 -4.19
C LYS A 102 3.98 7.66 -2.78
N PRO A 103 4.96 7.88 -1.91
CA PRO A 103 4.68 8.46 -0.59
C PRO A 103 4.30 9.93 -0.71
N SER A 104 3.71 10.47 0.37
CA SER A 104 3.38 11.88 0.41
C SER A 104 4.62 12.75 0.46
N GLU A 105 4.65 13.80 -0.33
CA GLU A 105 5.70 14.83 -0.34
C GLU A 105 5.70 15.68 0.94
N MET A 106 4.65 15.59 1.73
CA MET A 106 4.53 16.31 3.01
C MET A 106 5.25 15.59 4.16
N ALA A 107 5.84 14.42 3.90
CA ALA A 107 6.64 13.67 4.88
C ALA A 107 7.95 13.25 4.20
N PRO A 108 8.82 14.22 3.86
CA PRO A 108 10.00 13.94 3.02
C PRO A 108 11.06 13.07 3.68
N ALA A 109 11.31 13.21 4.98
CA ALA A 109 12.29 12.37 5.68
C ALA A 109 11.84 10.91 5.70
N THR A 110 10.55 10.68 5.98
CA THR A 110 9.96 9.33 5.95
C THR A 110 9.95 8.76 4.53
N ALA A 111 9.65 9.58 3.52
CA ALA A 111 9.65 9.16 2.12
C ALA A 111 11.05 8.74 1.66
N ALA A 112 12.06 9.53 2.00
CA ALA A 112 13.47 9.22 1.66
C ALA A 112 13.92 7.92 2.34
N LEU A 113 13.59 7.75 3.62
CA LEU A 113 13.91 6.53 4.36
C LEU A 113 13.24 5.30 3.72
N MET A 114 11.96 5.42 3.33
CA MET A 114 11.25 4.32 2.65
C MET A 114 11.93 3.97 1.33
N ALA A 115 12.35 4.98 0.56
CA ALA A 115 13.04 4.75 -0.71
C ALA A 115 14.35 3.98 -0.49
N ASP A 116 15.13 4.37 0.53
CA ASP A 116 16.37 3.70 0.89
C ASP A 116 16.12 2.24 1.34
N ILE A 117 15.14 2.02 2.20
CA ILE A 117 14.80 0.67 2.69
C ILE A 117 14.38 -0.22 1.51
N VAL A 118 13.54 0.29 0.63
CA VAL A 118 13.03 -0.47 -0.51
C VAL A 118 14.17 -0.77 -1.50
N ALA A 119 14.96 0.23 -1.88
CA ALA A 119 16.06 0.06 -2.83
C ALA A 119 17.13 -0.93 -2.33
N ASN A 120 17.33 -1.00 -1.01
CA ASN A 120 18.29 -1.94 -0.41
C ASN A 120 17.72 -3.33 -0.14
N SER A 121 16.40 -3.52 -0.29
CA SER A 121 15.73 -4.77 0.09
C SER A 121 15.06 -5.51 -1.07
N PHE A 122 14.76 -4.81 -2.15
CA PHE A 122 14.00 -5.36 -3.28
C PHE A 122 14.65 -5.02 -4.61
N ASP A 123 14.43 -5.86 -5.59
CA ASP A 123 14.72 -5.53 -6.99
C ASP A 123 13.76 -4.40 -7.42
N ALA A 124 14.28 -3.40 -8.12
CA ALA A 124 13.49 -2.25 -8.57
C ALA A 124 12.32 -2.65 -9.49
N ALA A 125 12.46 -3.74 -10.24
CA ALA A 125 11.38 -4.27 -11.06
C ALA A 125 10.25 -4.90 -10.24
N HIS A 126 10.50 -5.18 -8.95
CA HIS A 126 9.52 -5.79 -8.07
C HIS A 126 8.85 -4.76 -7.16
N PHE A 127 9.63 -3.84 -6.59
CA PHE A 127 9.10 -2.82 -5.69
C PHE A 127 9.97 -1.57 -5.78
N THR A 128 9.35 -0.45 -6.16
CA THR A 128 10.06 0.83 -6.30
C THR A 128 9.29 1.96 -5.61
N VAL A 129 10.03 2.94 -5.08
CA VAL A 129 9.46 4.14 -4.47
C VAL A 129 9.76 5.33 -5.38
N VAL A 130 8.72 6.05 -5.77
CA VAL A 130 8.82 7.23 -6.63
C VAL A 130 8.46 8.45 -5.78
N GLN A 131 9.46 9.26 -5.46
CA GLN A 131 9.29 10.48 -4.67
C GLN A 131 8.98 11.66 -5.58
N GLY A 132 8.25 12.62 -5.05
CA GLY A 132 7.97 13.88 -5.77
C GLY A 132 6.61 14.46 -5.40
N GLY A 133 6.37 15.66 -5.89
CA GLY A 133 5.18 16.43 -5.62
C GLY A 133 3.99 16.09 -6.50
N PRO A 134 3.03 17.03 -6.59
CA PRO A 134 1.82 16.81 -7.39
C PRO A 134 2.10 16.49 -8.87
N GLU A 135 3.18 17.05 -9.44
CA GLU A 135 3.58 16.81 -10.83
C GLU A 135 3.94 15.35 -11.08
N VAL A 136 4.62 14.71 -10.11
CA VAL A 136 4.93 13.29 -10.18
C VAL A 136 3.64 12.45 -10.01
N GLY A 137 2.78 12.90 -9.09
CA GLY A 137 1.45 12.29 -8.92
C GLY A 137 0.66 12.29 -10.23
N GLN A 138 0.64 13.42 -10.92
CA GLN A 138 -0.06 13.55 -12.20
C GLN A 138 0.57 12.64 -13.27
N ALA A 139 1.90 12.62 -13.36
CA ALA A 139 2.60 11.76 -14.33
C ALA A 139 2.31 10.28 -14.10
N LEU A 140 2.12 9.87 -12.84
CA LEU A 140 1.75 8.49 -12.51
C LEU A 140 0.29 8.18 -12.92
N LEU A 141 -0.62 9.16 -12.84
CA LEU A 141 -2.01 8.95 -13.28
C LEU A 141 -2.09 8.68 -14.79
N ASP A 142 -1.09 9.13 -15.56
CA ASP A 142 -1.04 8.93 -17.01
C ASP A 142 -0.44 7.57 -17.41
N GLN A 143 -0.01 6.75 -16.42
CA GLN A 143 0.59 5.43 -16.68
C GLN A 143 -0.45 4.33 -16.52
N ASN A 144 -0.11 3.15 -17.05
CA ASN A 144 -0.96 1.96 -16.94
C ASN A 144 -0.61 1.14 -15.70
N PHE A 145 -1.59 0.92 -14.85
CA PHE A 145 -1.45 0.02 -13.68
C PHE A 145 -2.62 -0.96 -13.66
N ASP A 146 -2.33 -2.18 -13.24
CA ASP A 146 -3.33 -3.25 -13.15
C ASP A 146 -4.20 -3.14 -11.89
N ALA A 147 -3.75 -2.38 -10.88
CA ALA A 147 -4.52 -2.09 -9.66
C ALA A 147 -4.06 -0.76 -9.07
N TRP A 148 -4.98 -0.06 -8.40
CA TRP A 148 -4.73 1.28 -7.86
C TRP A 148 -5.15 1.33 -6.40
N PHE A 149 -4.31 1.93 -5.55
CA PHE A 149 -4.61 2.15 -4.13
C PHE A 149 -4.23 3.58 -3.78
N TYR A 150 -5.17 4.33 -3.26
CA TYR A 150 -4.94 5.73 -2.88
C TYR A 150 -5.50 6.00 -1.49
N THR A 151 -4.69 6.65 -0.64
CA THR A 151 -5.12 7.17 0.65
C THR A 151 -4.92 8.68 0.66
N GLY A 152 -5.98 9.45 0.91
CA GLY A 152 -5.88 10.90 0.97
C GLY A 152 -7.21 11.62 0.81
N SER A 153 -7.18 12.79 0.17
CA SER A 153 -8.38 13.61 0.00
C SER A 153 -9.32 13.06 -1.07
N GLU A 154 -10.61 13.30 -0.90
CA GLU A 154 -11.63 12.93 -1.88
C GLU A 154 -11.34 13.53 -3.25
N ARG A 155 -10.91 14.79 -3.29
CA ARG A 155 -10.62 15.49 -4.55
C ARG A 155 -9.58 14.75 -5.40
N ILE A 156 -8.49 14.32 -4.78
CA ILE A 156 -7.43 13.58 -5.51
C ILE A 156 -7.87 12.12 -5.75
N GLY A 157 -8.60 11.52 -4.79
CA GLY A 157 -9.15 10.17 -4.97
C GLY A 157 -10.00 10.03 -6.23
N ARG A 158 -10.75 11.07 -6.60
CA ARG A 158 -11.54 11.08 -7.85
C ARG A 158 -10.64 10.93 -9.08
N LEU A 159 -9.48 11.62 -9.09
CA LEU A 159 -8.51 11.49 -10.20
C LEU A 159 -7.98 10.07 -10.32
N TYR A 160 -7.68 9.42 -9.17
CA TYR A 160 -7.26 8.01 -9.17
C TYR A 160 -8.37 7.09 -9.68
N ALA A 161 -9.62 7.35 -9.30
CA ALA A 161 -10.76 6.56 -9.77
C ALA A 161 -10.94 6.71 -11.30
N GLU A 162 -10.83 7.94 -11.80
CA GLU A 162 -10.94 8.23 -13.24
C GLU A 162 -9.83 7.56 -14.04
N ALA A 163 -8.59 7.66 -13.56
CA ALA A 163 -7.44 7.00 -14.19
C ALA A 163 -7.62 5.48 -14.22
N ALA A 164 -7.97 4.88 -13.09
CA ALA A 164 -8.21 3.43 -13.01
C ALA A 164 -9.34 3.00 -13.95
N ALA A 165 -10.42 3.78 -14.01
CA ALA A 165 -11.57 3.46 -14.87
C ALA A 165 -11.19 3.44 -16.35
N SER A 166 -10.26 4.32 -16.79
CA SER A 166 -9.82 4.36 -18.19
C SER A 166 -9.13 3.05 -18.62
N HIS A 167 -8.62 2.28 -17.66
CA HIS A 167 -7.95 1.00 -17.89
C HIS A 167 -8.79 -0.20 -17.43
N LEU A 168 -10.03 0.05 -16.95
CA LEU A 168 -10.91 -0.97 -16.35
C LEU A 168 -10.22 -1.70 -15.18
N ALA A 169 -9.31 -1.01 -14.48
CA ALA A 169 -8.54 -1.56 -13.37
C ALA A 169 -9.27 -1.34 -12.04
N PRO A 170 -9.15 -2.27 -11.09
CA PRO A 170 -9.72 -2.06 -9.75
C PRO A 170 -9.00 -0.93 -9.01
N VAL A 171 -9.77 -0.14 -8.26
CA VAL A 171 -9.24 0.93 -7.42
C VAL A 171 -9.77 0.80 -6.00
N THR A 172 -8.87 0.96 -5.02
CA THR A 172 -9.23 1.07 -3.60
C THR A 172 -8.92 2.50 -3.16
N LEU A 173 -9.92 3.16 -2.61
CA LEU A 173 -9.80 4.55 -2.13
C LEU A 173 -10.07 4.60 -0.63
N GLU A 174 -9.08 5.08 0.12
CA GLU A 174 -9.18 5.33 1.55
C GLU A 174 -9.21 6.86 1.74
N LEU A 175 -10.38 7.39 2.06
CA LEU A 175 -10.63 8.83 1.99
C LEU A 175 -10.99 9.39 3.37
N GLY A 176 -11.19 10.70 3.43
CA GLY A 176 -11.60 11.38 4.65
C GLY A 176 -13.02 11.03 5.07
N GLY A 177 -13.40 11.50 6.24
CA GLY A 177 -14.72 11.28 6.81
C GLY A 177 -15.37 12.58 7.27
N LYS A 178 -16.56 12.45 7.82
CA LYS A 178 -17.36 13.58 8.32
C LYS A 178 -17.42 13.57 9.85
N CYS A 179 -16.33 13.21 10.51
CA CYS A 179 -16.25 13.19 11.96
C CYS A 179 -16.32 14.62 12.50
N PRO A 180 -17.24 14.93 13.41
CA PRO A 180 -17.35 16.29 13.97
C PRO A 180 -16.15 16.60 14.86
N CYS A 181 -15.65 17.84 14.75
CA CYS A 181 -14.61 18.37 15.63
C CYS A 181 -15.18 19.61 16.31
N ILE A 182 -15.32 19.54 17.61
CA ILE A 182 -15.87 20.65 18.40
C ILE A 182 -14.75 21.30 19.20
N ILE A 183 -14.56 22.58 19.00
CA ILE A 183 -13.57 23.39 19.73
C ILE A 183 -14.31 24.34 20.63
N ASP A 184 -14.06 24.26 21.98
CA ASP A 184 -14.66 25.11 23.01
C ASP A 184 -13.68 26.25 23.40
#